data_aa1b6795aa0c330b1c68990d57f749eb
#
_entry.id   aa1b6795aa0c330b1c68990d57f749eb
#
_cell.length_a   1.000
_cell.length_b   1.000
_cell.length_c   1.000
_cell.angle_alpha   90.00
_cell.angle_beta   90.00
_cell.angle_gamma   90.00
#
_symmetry.space_group_name_H-M   'P 1'
#
loop_
_entity.id
_entity.type
_entity.pdbx_description
1 polymer ?
#
loop_
_entity_poly.entity_id
_entity_poly.type
_entity_poly.pdbx_seq_one_letter_code
_entity_poly.pdbx_strand_id
1 'polypeptide(L)' 'MRIRLNGDPLELRDRATLAEAAARAGADPEARGLAAAVDGEVVPRAEWEATELADGQTVEVVRAIQGGAS' A
#
# COMPACT_ATOMS: atom_id res chain seq x y z
N MET A 1 12.80 5.81 7.03
CA MET A 1 11.98 6.86 6.40
C MET A 1 10.59 6.83 6.98
N ARG A 2 9.90 7.92 6.85
CA ARG A 2 8.56 8.02 7.39
C ARG A 2 7.59 8.29 6.28
N ILE A 3 6.52 7.51 6.22
CA ILE A 3 5.43 7.72 5.29
C ILE A 3 4.14 7.84 6.07
N ARG A 4 3.06 8.12 5.35
CA ARG A 4 1.74 8.12 5.96
C ARG A 4 0.98 6.97 5.34
N LEU A 5 0.54 6.04 6.17
CA LEU A 5 -0.19 4.86 5.70
C LEU A 5 -1.61 4.93 6.22
N ASN A 6 -2.55 5.08 5.28
CA ASN A 6 -3.96 5.20 5.63
C ASN A 6 -4.20 6.28 6.68
N GLY A 7 -3.48 7.38 6.53
CA GLY A 7 -3.65 8.52 7.42
C GLY A 7 -2.77 8.52 8.66
N ASP A 8 -2.05 7.43 8.93
CA ASP A 8 -1.22 7.33 10.13
C ASP A 8 0.25 7.32 9.77
N PRO A 9 1.09 7.99 10.56
CA PRO A 9 2.51 7.96 10.29
C PRO A 9 3.07 6.56 10.55
N LEU A 10 4.02 6.16 9.72
CA LEU A 10 4.63 4.86 9.81
C LEU A 10 6.09 4.96 9.45
N GLU A 11 6.94 4.38 10.29
CA GLU A 11 8.37 4.31 10.00
C GLU A 11 8.68 3.02 9.26
N LEU A 12 9.43 3.14 8.19
CA LEU A 12 9.88 1.98 7.42
C LEU A 12 11.36 2.12 7.17
N ARG A 13 12.00 1.00 6.84
CA ARG A 13 13.40 1.06 6.46
C ARG A 13 13.55 1.85 5.16
N ASP A 14 14.73 2.36 4.92
CA ASP A 14 14.99 3.06 3.66
C ASP A 14 14.80 2.07 2.52
N ARG A 15 14.24 2.56 1.44
CA ARG A 15 14.00 1.78 0.23
C ARG A 15 12.94 0.70 0.41
N ALA A 16 12.13 0.80 1.45
CA ALA A 16 11.01 -0.12 1.60
C ALA A 16 10.07 0.02 0.41
N THR A 17 9.43 -1.08 0.07
CA THR A 17 8.55 -1.10 -1.09
C THR A 17 7.10 -0.94 -0.67
N LEU A 18 6.26 -0.68 -1.66
CA LEU A 18 4.83 -0.61 -1.41
C LEU A 18 4.30 -1.93 -0.86
N ALA A 19 4.87 -3.06 -1.29
CA ALA A 19 4.45 -4.35 -0.75
C ALA A 19 4.71 -4.42 0.75
N GLU A 20 5.83 -3.85 1.22
CA GLU A 20 6.12 -3.85 2.65
C GLU A 20 5.14 -2.96 3.40
N ALA A 21 4.80 -1.82 2.85
CA ALA A 21 3.82 -0.95 3.49
C ALA A 21 2.45 -1.62 3.55
N ALA A 22 2.07 -2.29 2.48
CA ALA A 22 0.78 -2.98 2.44
C ALA A 22 0.72 -4.08 3.50
N ALA A 23 1.83 -4.79 3.68
CA ALA A 23 1.89 -5.83 4.71
C ALA A 23 1.71 -5.23 6.10
N ARG A 24 2.25 -4.03 6.34
CA ARG A 24 2.09 -3.37 7.63
C ARG A 24 0.65 -2.93 7.84
N ALA A 25 -0.09 -2.74 6.77
CA ALA A 25 -1.51 -2.41 6.87
C ALA A 25 -2.38 -3.65 7.07
N GLY A 26 -1.74 -4.81 7.20
CA GLY A 26 -2.48 -6.05 7.40
C GLY A 26 -2.92 -6.70 6.10
N ALA A 27 -2.41 -6.26 4.99
CA ALA A 27 -2.79 -6.85 3.72
C ALA A 27 -2.17 -8.22 3.58
N ASP A 28 -3.00 -9.19 3.27
CA ASP A 28 -2.53 -10.55 3.04
C ASP A 28 -2.03 -10.61 1.60
N PRO A 29 -0.79 -11.04 1.38
CA PRO A 29 -0.27 -11.12 0.01
C PRO A 29 -1.11 -12.03 -0.88
N GLU A 30 -1.83 -12.94 -0.29
CA GLU A 30 -2.68 -13.82 -1.06
C GLU A 30 -4.08 -13.28 -1.24
N ALA A 31 -4.42 -12.22 -0.60
CA ALA A 31 -5.77 -11.70 -0.67
C ALA A 31 -6.02 -11.04 -2.02
N ARG A 32 -7.23 -11.17 -2.47
CA ARG A 32 -7.63 -10.52 -3.70
C ARG A 32 -8.41 -9.28 -3.36
N GLY A 33 -8.57 -8.41 -4.33
CA GLY A 33 -9.39 -7.24 -4.14
C GLY A 33 -8.75 -6.14 -3.33
N LEU A 34 -7.44 -6.17 -3.19
CA LEU A 34 -6.74 -5.07 -2.54
C LEU A 34 -6.26 -4.07 -3.58
N ALA A 35 -6.30 -2.81 -3.22
CA ALA A 35 -5.78 -1.75 -4.07
C ALA A 35 -4.88 -0.87 -3.24
N ALA A 36 -3.84 -0.35 -3.85
CA ALA A 36 -2.93 0.56 -3.17
C ALA A 36 -2.62 1.74 -4.06
N ALA A 37 -2.44 2.89 -3.43
CA ALA A 37 -2.08 4.10 -4.15
C ALA A 37 -0.95 4.80 -3.40
N VAL A 38 -0.06 5.41 -4.16
CA VAL A 38 1.04 6.19 -3.60
C VAL A 38 0.85 7.61 -4.11
N ASP A 39 0.69 8.55 -3.18
CA ASP A 39 0.44 9.96 -3.50
C ASP A 39 -0.72 10.10 -4.47
N GLY A 40 -1.75 9.28 -4.27
CA GLY A 40 -2.96 9.37 -5.07
C GLY A 40 -2.95 8.57 -6.37
N GLU A 41 -1.84 7.91 -6.65
CA GLU A 41 -1.72 7.18 -7.90
C GLU A 41 -1.79 5.68 -7.64
N VAL A 42 -2.75 5.02 -8.25
CA VAL A 42 -2.96 3.59 -8.04
C VAL A 42 -1.80 2.80 -8.66
N VAL A 43 -1.28 1.84 -7.89
CA VAL A 43 -0.18 0.98 -8.33
C VAL A 43 -0.72 -0.44 -8.46
N PRO A 44 -0.60 -1.05 -9.64
CA PRO A 44 -1.05 -2.43 -9.82
C PRO A 44 -0.35 -3.38 -8.87
N ARG A 45 -1.07 -4.38 -8.38
CA ARG A 45 -0.54 -5.33 -7.43
C ARG A 45 0.78 -5.93 -7.88
N ALA A 46 0.90 -6.22 -9.16
CA ALA A 46 2.11 -6.84 -9.70
C ALA A 46 3.34 -5.95 -9.57
N GLU A 47 3.15 -4.67 -9.33
CA GLU A 47 4.27 -3.73 -9.22
C GLU A 47 4.60 -3.34 -7.80
N TRP A 48 3.85 -3.86 -6.82
CA TRP A 48 4.07 -3.43 -5.44
C TRP A 48 5.48 -3.72 -4.94
N GLU A 49 6.04 -4.86 -5.32
CA GLU A 49 7.38 -5.22 -4.86
C GLU A 49 8.46 -4.44 -5.56
N ALA A 50 8.16 -3.88 -6.70
CA ALA A 50 9.13 -3.09 -7.44
C ALA A 50 8.99 -1.60 -7.18
N THR A 51 8.00 -1.19 -6.42
CA THR A 51 7.73 0.23 -6.17
C THR A 51 8.36 0.63 -4.85
N GLU A 52 9.53 1.28 -4.91
CA GLU A 52 10.18 1.77 -3.71
C GLU A 52 9.51 3.05 -3.26
N LEU A 53 9.33 3.19 -1.97
CA LEU A 53 8.72 4.37 -1.39
C LEU A 53 9.78 5.39 -1.03
N ALA A 54 9.38 6.63 -0.92
CA ALA A 54 10.26 7.72 -0.52
C ALA A 54 9.70 8.39 0.72
N ASP A 55 10.59 9.00 1.46
CA ASP A 55 10.21 9.69 2.68
C ASP A 55 9.15 10.74 2.38
N GLY A 56 8.13 10.77 3.20
CA GLY A 56 7.08 11.77 3.07
C GLY A 56 5.92 11.38 2.19
N GLN A 57 5.98 10.22 1.56
CA GLN A 57 4.89 9.84 0.68
C GLN A 57 3.66 9.40 1.46
N THR A 58 2.52 9.52 0.82
CA THR A 58 1.25 9.07 1.37
C THR A 58 0.84 7.80 0.65
N VAL A 59 0.57 6.76 1.43
CA VAL A 59 0.20 5.45 0.89
C VAL A 59 -1.19 5.09 1.41
N GLU A 60 -2.04 4.62 0.52
CA GLU A 60 -3.36 4.15 0.89
C GLU A 60 -3.53 2.73 0.41
N VAL A 61 -3.97 1.87 1.31
CA VAL A 61 -4.23 0.47 0.98
C VAL A 61 -5.66 0.19 1.39
N VAL A 62 -6.48 -0.19 0.42
CA VAL A 62 -7.89 -0.42 0.68
C VAL A 62 -8.29 -1.78 0.15
N ARG A 63 -9.31 -2.32 0.74
CA ARG A 63 -9.89 -3.55 0.27
C ARG A 63 -11.04 -3.21 -0.67
N ALA A 64 -10.95 -3.67 -1.88
CA ALA A 64 -12.03 -3.46 -2.82
C ALA A 64 -13.15 -4.41 -2.46
N ILE A 65 -14.30 -3.90 -2.20
CA ILE A 65 -15.42 -4.74 -1.88
C ILE A 65 -16.15 -5.06 -3.14
N GLN A 66 -16.09 -6.33 -3.41
CA GLN A 66 -16.67 -6.74 -4.59
C GLN A 66 -18.10 -6.91 -4.45
N GLY A 67 -18.50 -6.88 -3.50
CA GLY A 67 -19.71 -7.30 -3.36
C GLY A 67 -20.85 -6.80 -3.86
N GLY A 68 -20.53 -5.88 -4.20
CA GLY A 68 -21.60 -5.37 -4.62
C GLY A 68 -22.37 -6.28 -5.21
N ALA A 69 -21.74 -6.82 -5.53
CA ALA A 69 -22.31 -7.58 -6.12
C ALA A 69 -23.12 -8.13 -5.37
N SER A 70 -23.06 -7.91 -4.99
CA SER A 70 -23.82 -8.59 -4.62
C SER A 70 -24.10 -8.97 -4.56
#